data_a6c92c3a0868a8e24fc1c847c6422b51
#
_entry.id   a6c92c3a0868a8e24fc1c847c6422b51
#
_cell.length_a   1.000
_cell.length_b   1.000
_cell.length_c   1.000
_cell.angle_alpha   90.00
_cell.angle_beta   90.00
_cell.angle_gamma   90.00
#
_symmetry.space_group_name_H-M   'P 1'
#
loop_
_entity.id
_entity.type
_entity.pdbx_description
1 polymer ?
#
loop_
_entity_poly.entity_id
_entity_poly.type
_entity_poly.pdbx_seq_one_letter_code
_entity_poly.pdbx_strand_id
1 'polypeptide(L)'
;LSSAASDVYKRQEHDISLDVLADMFHISTYYLCREFKKNTNRTVVDYIKHTRIMNAERLFKETDKNVTEVATLTGFSNLTHFNRVFKEIAGVNPSQYKKLHAKN
;
A
#
# COMPACT_ATOMS: atom_id res chain seq x y z
N LEU A 1 -14.72 -8.39 -9.44
CA LEU A 1 -13.80 -7.86 -8.43
C LEU A 1 -12.32 -8.02 -8.78
N SER A 2 -11.96 -9.03 -9.55
CA SER A 2 -10.56 -9.23 -9.92
C SER A 2 -10.01 -8.11 -10.80
N SER A 3 -10.79 -7.61 -11.76
CA SER A 3 -10.37 -6.48 -12.58
C SER A 3 -10.37 -5.18 -11.79
N ALA A 4 -11.33 -5.03 -10.85
CA ALA A 4 -11.38 -3.88 -9.95
C ALA A 4 -10.18 -3.89 -8.99
N ALA A 5 -9.81 -5.06 -8.48
CA ALA A 5 -8.62 -5.20 -7.64
C ALA A 5 -7.35 -4.84 -8.40
N SER A 6 -7.27 -5.18 -9.69
CA SER A 6 -6.15 -4.81 -10.53
C SER A 6 -6.03 -3.30 -10.71
N ASP A 7 -7.16 -2.60 -10.87
CA ASP A 7 -7.16 -1.14 -10.96
C ASP A 7 -6.72 -0.48 -9.66
N VAL A 8 -7.19 -1.00 -8.53
CA VAL A 8 -6.74 -0.55 -7.21
C VAL A 8 -5.23 -0.74 -7.09
N TYR A 9 -4.73 -1.88 -7.51
CA TYR A 9 -3.32 -2.20 -7.47
C TYR A 9 -2.48 -1.22 -8.28
N LYS A 10 -2.92 -0.91 -9.49
CA LYS A 10 -2.22 0.02 -10.38
C LYS A 10 -2.19 1.44 -9.85
N ARG A 11 -3.16 1.83 -9.02
CA ARG A 11 -3.27 3.19 -8.50
C ARG A 11 -2.65 3.37 -7.12
N GLN A 12 -1.97 2.37 -6.60
CA GLN A 12 -1.36 2.47 -5.27
C GLN A 12 -0.18 3.41 -5.18
N GLU A 13 0.34 3.84 -6.30
CA GLU A 13 1.38 4.86 -6.33
C GLU A 13 0.81 6.26 -6.05
N HIS A 14 -0.50 6.36 -5.92
CA HIS A 14 -1.20 7.59 -5.59
C HIS A 14 -1.92 7.44 -4.25
N ASP A 15 -2.19 8.56 -3.61
CA ASP A 15 -2.93 8.54 -2.35
C ASP A 15 -4.39 8.22 -2.62
N ILE A 16 -4.80 7.00 -2.30
CA ILE A 16 -6.15 6.50 -2.56
C ILE A 16 -6.90 6.41 -1.24
N SER A 17 -8.00 7.16 -1.13
CA SER A 17 -8.91 7.08 0.01
C SER A 17 -10.04 6.08 -0.27
N LEU A 18 -10.75 5.68 0.80
CA LEU A 18 -11.94 4.84 0.66
C LEU A 18 -13.00 5.48 -0.22
N ASP A 19 -13.16 6.82 -0.13
CA ASP A 19 -14.13 7.54 -0.92
C ASP A 19 -13.80 7.44 -2.41
N VAL A 20 -12.54 7.57 -2.77
CA VAL A 20 -12.10 7.43 -4.16
C VAL A 20 -12.38 6.04 -4.68
N LEU A 21 -12.07 5.01 -3.87
CA LEU A 21 -12.33 3.62 -4.27
C LEU A 21 -13.83 3.36 -4.46
N ALA A 22 -14.66 3.86 -3.53
CA ALA A 22 -16.10 3.69 -3.63
C ALA A 22 -16.65 4.36 -4.89
N ASP A 23 -16.16 5.55 -5.23
CA ASP A 23 -16.52 6.26 -6.46
C ASP A 23 -16.14 5.45 -7.71
N MET A 24 -14.94 4.88 -7.71
CA MET A 24 -14.49 4.08 -8.85
C MET A 24 -15.39 2.90 -9.13
N PHE A 25 -15.96 2.29 -8.09
CA PHE A 25 -16.85 1.14 -8.23
C PHE A 25 -18.33 1.51 -8.21
N HIS A 26 -18.64 2.79 -8.11
CA HIS A 26 -20.03 3.29 -8.05
C HIS A 26 -20.83 2.68 -6.90
N ILE A 27 -20.19 2.51 -5.75
CA ILE A 27 -20.82 1.94 -4.54
C ILE A 27 -20.49 2.83 -3.34
N SER A 28 -21.23 2.63 -2.24
CA SER A 28 -20.94 3.36 -1.01
C SER A 28 -19.69 2.81 -0.33
N THR A 29 -19.02 3.66 0.46
CA THR A 29 -17.87 3.21 1.26
C THR A 29 -18.25 2.09 2.23
N TYR A 30 -19.45 2.18 2.81
CA TYR A 30 -19.95 1.13 3.71
C TYR A 30 -20.07 -0.20 2.99
N TYR A 31 -20.66 -0.21 1.81
CA TYR A 31 -20.83 -1.42 1.01
C TYR A 31 -19.47 -2.00 0.60
N LEU A 32 -18.57 -1.14 0.17
CA LEU A 32 -17.22 -1.56 -0.23
C LEU A 32 -16.51 -2.27 0.93
N CYS A 33 -16.48 -1.67 2.11
CA CYS A 33 -15.83 -2.25 3.28
C CYS A 33 -16.47 -3.56 3.70
N ARG A 34 -17.79 -3.62 3.69
CA ARG A 34 -18.54 -4.80 4.10
C ARG A 34 -18.28 -5.98 3.16
N GLU A 35 -18.39 -5.75 1.85
CA GLU A 35 -18.19 -6.82 0.86
C GLU A 35 -16.74 -7.28 0.83
N PHE A 36 -15.80 -6.35 0.94
CA PHE A 36 -14.39 -6.69 0.95
C PHE A 36 -14.04 -7.57 2.15
N LYS A 37 -14.49 -7.19 3.34
CA LYS A 37 -14.24 -7.98 4.55
C LYS A 37 -14.88 -9.35 4.48
N LYS A 38 -16.09 -9.43 3.93
CA LYS A 38 -16.83 -10.68 3.76
C LYS A 38 -16.07 -11.66 2.86
N ASN A 39 -15.46 -11.15 1.78
CA ASN A 39 -14.82 -11.98 0.77
C ASN A 39 -13.37 -12.32 1.10
N THR A 40 -12.65 -11.43 1.80
CA THR A 40 -11.22 -11.58 2.04
C THR A 40 -10.84 -11.72 3.50
N ASN A 41 -11.79 -11.53 4.41
CA ASN A 41 -11.57 -11.49 5.87
C ASN A 41 -10.63 -10.36 6.30
N ARG A 42 -10.43 -9.36 5.44
CA ARG A 42 -9.60 -8.17 5.71
C ARG A 42 -10.39 -6.92 5.39
N THR A 43 -10.05 -5.81 6.05
CA THR A 43 -10.60 -4.52 5.67
C THR A 43 -9.92 -4.03 4.41
N VAL A 44 -10.60 -3.16 3.66
CA VAL A 44 -10.03 -2.52 2.49
C VAL A 44 -8.78 -1.72 2.88
N VAL A 45 -8.83 -1.04 4.03
CA VAL A 45 -7.69 -0.26 4.53
C VAL A 45 -6.48 -1.14 4.76
N ASP A 46 -6.67 -2.28 5.41
CA ASP A 46 -5.58 -3.24 5.64
C ASP A 46 -5.01 -3.77 4.34
N TYR A 47 -5.88 -4.10 3.40
CA TYR A 47 -5.44 -4.57 2.08
C TYR A 47 -4.58 -3.52 1.38
N ILE A 48 -5.02 -2.27 1.38
CA ILE A 48 -4.29 -1.17 0.76
C ILE A 48 -2.93 -1.00 1.43
N LYS A 49 -2.89 -1.00 2.76
CA LYS A 49 -1.64 -0.89 3.52
C LYS A 49 -0.65 -1.99 3.14
N HIS A 50 -1.11 -3.24 3.16
CA HIS A 50 -0.26 -4.37 2.82
C HIS A 50 0.28 -4.27 1.40
N THR A 51 -0.55 -3.90 0.45
CA THR A 51 -0.14 -3.83 -0.95
C THR A 51 0.83 -2.67 -1.18
N ARG A 52 0.61 -1.53 -0.52
CA ARG A 52 1.56 -0.41 -0.58
C ARG A 52 2.93 -0.82 -0.03
N ILE A 53 2.96 -1.55 1.09
CA ILE A 53 4.22 -2.00 1.66
C ILE A 53 4.90 -3.05 0.79
N MET A 54 4.15 -3.95 0.18
CA MET A 54 4.73 -4.90 -0.77
C MET A 54 5.37 -4.18 -1.96
N ASN A 55 4.74 -3.14 -2.47
CA ASN A 55 5.31 -2.31 -3.53
C ASN A 55 6.57 -1.59 -3.05
N ALA A 56 6.56 -1.10 -1.81
CA ALA A 56 7.74 -0.45 -1.22
C ALA A 56 8.90 -1.43 -1.12
N GLU A 57 8.64 -2.63 -0.64
CA GLU A 57 9.67 -3.68 -0.57
C GLU A 57 10.27 -3.97 -1.93
N ARG A 58 9.42 -4.08 -2.95
CA ARG A 58 9.89 -4.30 -4.32
C ARG A 58 10.76 -3.15 -4.82
N LEU A 59 10.34 -1.91 -4.57
CA LEU A 59 11.12 -0.74 -4.98
C LEU A 59 12.48 -0.68 -4.30
N PHE A 60 12.55 -1.04 -3.02
CA PHE A 60 13.83 -1.11 -2.32
C PHE A 60 14.76 -2.18 -2.91
N LYS A 61 14.21 -3.28 -3.37
CA LYS A 61 14.99 -4.37 -3.97
C LYS A 61 15.43 -4.07 -5.40
N GLU A 62 14.57 -3.43 -6.18
CA GLU A 62 14.76 -3.26 -7.62
C GLU A 62 15.36 -1.91 -8.01
N THR A 63 15.36 -0.93 -7.11
CA THR A 63 15.83 0.42 -7.40
C THR A 63 16.71 0.93 -6.27
N ASP A 64 17.41 2.03 -6.54
CA ASP A 64 18.25 2.73 -5.56
C ASP A 64 17.52 3.92 -4.92
N LYS A 65 16.20 3.97 -5.05
CA LYS A 65 15.41 5.07 -4.51
C LYS A 65 15.52 5.10 -2.98
N ASN A 66 15.55 6.32 -2.43
CA ASN A 66 15.62 6.48 -0.99
C ASN A 66 14.26 6.26 -0.32
N VAL A 67 14.26 6.21 1.02
CA VAL A 67 13.04 5.93 1.79
C VAL A 67 11.94 6.94 1.49
N THR A 68 12.28 8.22 1.41
CA THR A 68 11.30 9.28 1.14
C THR A 68 10.66 9.12 -0.24
N GLU A 69 11.45 8.82 -1.25
CA GLU A 69 10.96 8.59 -2.60
C GLU A 69 10.02 7.39 -2.65
N VAL A 70 10.40 6.30 -2.02
CA VAL A 70 9.58 5.07 -2.00
C VAL A 70 8.27 5.33 -1.26
N ALA A 71 8.31 6.05 -0.13
CA ALA A 71 7.09 6.39 0.60
C ALA A 71 6.12 7.18 -0.28
N THR A 72 6.63 8.17 -1.01
CA THR A 72 5.81 9.00 -1.90
C THR A 72 5.23 8.18 -3.05
N LEU A 73 6.05 7.37 -3.69
CA LEU A 73 5.64 6.56 -4.83
C LEU A 73 4.60 5.50 -4.46
N THR A 74 4.62 5.02 -3.23
CA THR A 74 3.67 4.01 -2.77
C THR A 74 2.41 4.61 -2.15
N GLY A 75 2.26 5.94 -2.18
CA GLY A 75 1.03 6.60 -1.79
C GLY A 75 0.96 7.07 -0.34
N PHE A 76 2.09 7.12 0.36
CA PHE A 76 2.13 7.65 1.72
C PHE A 76 2.46 9.14 1.69
N SER A 77 1.56 9.94 2.25
CA SER A 77 1.75 11.39 2.33
C SER A 77 2.63 11.81 3.52
N ASN A 78 2.88 10.89 4.46
CA ASN A 78 3.59 11.17 5.71
C ASN A 78 4.65 10.09 5.94
N LEU A 79 5.90 10.51 6.04
CA LEU A 79 7.02 9.58 6.22
C LEU A 79 6.95 8.85 7.55
N THR A 80 6.53 9.52 8.62
CA THR A 80 6.37 8.90 9.94
C THR A 80 5.36 7.76 9.89
N HIS A 81 4.24 7.99 9.21
CA HIS A 81 3.22 6.97 9.01
C HIS A 81 3.75 5.81 8.18
N PHE A 82 4.47 6.11 7.10
CA PHE A 82 5.09 5.08 6.28
C PHE A 82 6.04 4.21 7.09
N ASN A 83 6.91 4.82 7.88
CA ASN A 83 7.87 4.08 8.71
C ASN A 83 7.18 3.14 9.68
N ARG A 84 6.11 3.63 10.32
CA ARG A 84 5.35 2.82 11.28
C ARG A 84 4.67 1.63 10.60
N VAL A 85 3.95 1.89 9.51
CA VAL A 85 3.23 0.84 8.80
C VAL A 85 4.20 -0.18 8.19
N PHE A 86 5.30 0.29 7.63
CA PHE A 86 6.32 -0.60 7.06
C PHE A 86 6.87 -1.54 8.14
N LYS A 87 7.22 -1.00 9.29
CA LYS A 87 7.74 -1.82 10.39
C LYS A 87 6.72 -2.83 10.89
N GLU A 88 5.46 -2.45 10.99
CA GLU A 88 4.39 -3.36 11.41
C GLU A 88 4.25 -4.55 10.46
N ILE A 89 4.36 -4.31 9.15
CA ILE A 89 4.11 -5.33 8.13
C ILE A 89 5.39 -6.11 7.80
N ALA A 90 6.49 -5.40 7.60
CA ALA A 90 7.75 -6.02 7.17
C ALA A 90 8.61 -6.54 8.34
N GLY A 91 8.33 -6.09 9.55
CA GLY A 91 9.07 -6.52 10.74
C GLY A 91 10.33 -5.71 11.03
N VAL A 92 10.80 -4.91 10.08
CA VAL A 92 11.95 -4.03 10.24
C VAL A 92 11.63 -2.66 9.65
N ASN A 93 12.36 -1.63 10.05
CA ASN A 93 12.10 -0.31 9.49
C ASN A 93 12.60 -0.21 8.04
N PRO A 94 12.11 0.77 7.26
CA PRO A 94 12.48 0.86 5.84
C PRO A 94 13.97 1.01 5.58
N SER A 95 14.68 1.75 6.42
CA SER A 95 16.11 1.94 6.26
C SER A 95 16.88 0.64 6.44
N GLN A 96 16.49 -0.16 7.43
CA GLN A 96 17.08 -1.48 7.66
C GLN A 96 16.78 -2.42 6.51
N TYR A 97 15.53 -2.41 6.02
CA TYR A 97 15.13 -3.26 4.90
C TYR A 97 15.95 -2.93 3.66
N LYS A 98 16.07 -1.65 3.34
CA LYS A 98 16.87 -1.19 2.21
C LYS A 98 18.32 -1.65 2.33
N LYS A 99 18.90 -1.53 3.53
CA LYS A 99 20.28 -1.95 3.77
C LYS A 99 20.47 -3.45 3.61
N LEU A 100 19.52 -4.25 4.12
CA LEU A 100 19.56 -5.71 4.02
C LEU A 100 19.44 -6.21 2.59
N HIS A 101 18.74 -5.49 1.74
CA HIS A 101 18.47 -5.88 0.36
C HIS A 101 19.19 -5.00 -0.66
N ALA A 102 20.14 -4.19 -0.22
CA ALA A 102 20.91 -3.34 -1.12
C ALA A 102 21.70 -4.21 -2.10
N LYS A 103 21.65 -3.82 -3.37
CA LYS A 103 22.50 -4.45 -4.39
C LYS A 103 23.88 -3.84 -4.29
N ASN A 104 24.87 -4.68 -4.13
CA ASN A 104 26.27 -4.25 -4.16
C ASN A 104 26.79 -4.31 -5.59
#